data_f930623b273482590b2b18bec1ea2e41
#
_entry.id   f930623b273482590b2b18bec1ea2e41
#
_cell.length_a   1.000
_cell.length_b   1.000
_cell.length_c   1.000
_cell.angle_alpha   90.00
_cell.angle_beta   90.00
_cell.angle_gamma   90.00
#
_symmetry.space_group_name_H-M   'P 1'
#
loop_
_entity.id
_entity.type
_entity.pdbx_description
1 polymer ?
#
loop_
_entity_poly.entity_id
_entity_poly.type
_entity_poly.pdbx_seq_one_letter_code
_entity_poly.pdbx_strand_id
1 'polypeptide(L)'
;MRPDALTSRTLDRVTEDPIVLPYFVEFPALNPSDLLKKFIAKEGLIRHGTGPYFKETDRSPLQVKITDTNNDSDDTGAAVTNRDAFSLITVLYTPDAPVGSFLKLKNTSIHIVQKGKGKVVLVYPDGHVKSFTVGLDYESGESSQWVVPGGVFKACFTIPNEELDNSLLISEVVVPGFDIQDCITMSGKEELVALVGQEKAETLKYLM
;
A
#
# COMPACT_ATOMS: atom_id res chain seq x y z
N MET A 1 18.41 10.55 -19.31
CA MET A 1 18.77 9.47 -18.37
C MET A 1 17.88 9.65 -17.16
N ARG A 2 16.78 8.87 -17.02
CA ARG A 2 16.04 8.85 -15.76
C ARG A 2 17.00 8.28 -14.72
N PRO A 3 17.19 8.90 -13.57
CA PRO A 3 17.96 8.29 -12.51
C PRO A 3 17.34 6.91 -12.20
N ASP A 4 18.14 5.93 -11.84
CA ASP A 4 17.73 4.62 -11.35
C ASP A 4 17.02 4.75 -9.99
N ALA A 5 16.04 5.66 -9.95
CA ALA A 5 15.41 6.21 -8.76
C ALA A 5 14.45 5.23 -8.08
N LEU A 6 14.29 4.01 -8.59
CA LEU A 6 13.25 3.08 -8.13
C LEU A 6 13.84 1.76 -7.61
N THR A 7 15.10 1.76 -7.22
CA THR A 7 15.70 0.63 -6.50
C THR A 7 15.53 0.82 -5.00
N SER A 8 15.55 -0.27 -4.25
CA SER A 8 15.56 -0.26 -2.78
C SER A 8 16.60 0.71 -2.18
N ARG A 9 17.67 0.99 -2.90
CA ARG A 9 18.77 1.89 -2.48
C ARG A 9 18.38 3.37 -2.42
N THR A 10 17.39 3.81 -3.15
CA THR A 10 16.95 5.22 -3.14
C THR A 10 15.98 5.54 -1.99
N LEU A 11 15.47 4.51 -1.31
CA LEU A 11 14.58 4.63 -0.14
C LEU A 11 15.32 4.39 1.18
N ASP A 12 16.65 4.44 1.20
CA ASP A 12 17.54 4.07 2.31
C ASP A 12 17.42 4.94 3.59
N ARG A 13 16.41 5.75 3.70
CA ARG A 13 16.19 6.55 4.92
C ARG A 13 15.32 5.84 5.97
N VAL A 14 14.77 4.70 5.64
CA VAL A 14 13.87 3.95 6.52
C VAL A 14 14.59 2.67 6.97
N THR A 15 14.77 2.52 8.26
CA THR A 15 15.31 1.30 8.88
C THR A 15 14.42 0.10 8.56
N GLU A 16 15.05 -1.03 8.23
CA GLU A 16 14.33 -2.29 8.11
C GLU A 16 13.99 -2.81 9.50
N ASP A 17 12.69 -2.99 9.76
CA ASP A 17 12.21 -3.55 11.01
C ASP A 17 11.80 -5.02 10.82
N PRO A 18 11.94 -5.88 11.83
CA PRO A 18 11.45 -7.25 11.75
C PRO A 18 9.93 -7.27 11.51
N ILE A 19 9.48 -8.21 10.67
CA ILE A 19 8.07 -8.41 10.40
C ILE A 19 7.51 -9.35 11.49
N VAL A 20 6.91 -8.75 12.50
CA VAL A 20 6.20 -9.46 13.57
C VAL A 20 4.70 -9.24 13.36
N LEU A 21 3.96 -10.31 13.08
CA LEU A 21 2.53 -10.24 12.84
C LEU A 21 1.78 -10.23 14.18
N PRO A 22 0.89 -9.26 14.41
CA PRO A 22 0.00 -9.28 15.57
C PRO A 22 -0.99 -10.44 15.48
N TYR A 23 -1.46 -10.91 16.64
CA TYR A 23 -2.46 -11.99 16.71
C TYR A 23 -3.69 -11.76 15.83
N PHE A 24 -4.20 -10.55 15.76
CA PHE A 24 -5.39 -10.23 14.96
C PHE A 24 -5.15 -10.22 13.45
N VAL A 25 -3.92 -10.30 12.97
CA VAL A 25 -3.63 -10.52 11.53
C VAL A 25 -3.97 -11.95 11.14
N GLU A 26 -3.64 -12.92 12.00
CA GLU A 26 -3.97 -14.33 11.80
C GLU A 26 -5.42 -14.65 12.21
N PHE A 27 -5.91 -13.97 13.25
CA PHE A 27 -7.25 -14.15 13.82
C PHE A 27 -7.98 -12.80 13.90
N PRO A 28 -8.48 -12.26 12.77
CA PRO A 28 -9.16 -10.97 12.75
C PRO A 28 -10.41 -10.98 13.65
N ALA A 29 -10.74 -9.83 14.21
CA ALA A 29 -12.01 -9.65 14.91
C ALA A 29 -13.18 -9.87 13.95
N LEU A 30 -14.29 -10.40 14.45
CA LEU A 30 -15.48 -10.65 13.61
C LEU A 30 -16.14 -9.37 13.12
N ASN A 31 -16.03 -8.30 13.90
CA ASN A 31 -16.68 -7.02 13.63
C ASN A 31 -15.80 -5.87 14.14
N PRO A 32 -15.87 -4.69 13.53
CA PRO A 32 -15.28 -3.49 14.09
C PRO A 32 -15.93 -3.13 15.44
N SER A 33 -15.19 -2.49 16.32
CA SER A 33 -15.71 -1.95 17.57
C SER A 33 -16.80 -0.88 17.32
N ASP A 34 -17.56 -0.53 18.34
CA ASP A 34 -18.62 0.47 18.20
C ASP A 34 -18.07 1.86 17.86
N LEU A 35 -16.85 2.18 18.31
CA LEU A 35 -16.14 3.38 17.90
C LEU A 35 -15.86 3.36 16.39
N LEU A 36 -15.30 2.27 15.91
CA LEU A 36 -14.95 2.10 14.50
C LEU A 36 -16.17 2.02 13.59
N LYS A 37 -17.26 1.36 14.02
CA LYS A 37 -18.53 1.36 13.28
C LYS A 37 -19.06 2.78 13.06
N LYS A 38 -19.04 3.60 14.12
CA LYS A 38 -19.47 5.01 14.04
C LYS A 38 -18.57 5.81 13.10
N PHE A 39 -17.26 5.61 13.19
CA PHE A 39 -16.29 6.29 12.33
C PHE A 39 -16.48 5.90 10.86
N ILE A 40 -16.53 4.59 10.57
CA ILE A 40 -16.73 4.04 9.21
C ILE A 40 -18.03 4.61 8.60
N ALA A 41 -19.12 4.59 9.37
CA ALA A 41 -20.41 5.11 8.90
C ALA A 41 -20.37 6.62 8.65
N LYS A 42 -19.77 7.39 9.58
CA LYS A 42 -19.67 8.84 9.46
C LYS A 42 -18.83 9.26 8.24
N GLU A 43 -17.71 8.62 8.04
CA GLU A 43 -16.81 8.93 6.91
C GLU A 43 -17.29 8.30 5.58
N GLY A 44 -18.26 7.38 5.65
CA GLY A 44 -18.77 6.67 4.47
C GLY A 44 -17.76 5.74 3.85
N LEU A 45 -16.92 5.09 4.69
CA LEU A 45 -15.94 4.11 4.23
C LEU A 45 -16.63 2.80 3.87
N ILE A 46 -16.13 2.14 2.81
CA ILE A 46 -16.59 0.82 2.38
C ILE A 46 -15.46 -0.19 2.46
N ARG A 47 -15.78 -1.47 2.62
CA ARG A 47 -14.79 -2.55 2.64
C ARG A 47 -14.15 -2.71 1.28
N HIS A 48 -12.82 -2.70 1.21
CA HIS A 48 -12.07 -3.00 -0.01
C HIS A 48 -11.93 -4.51 -0.20
N GLY A 49 -11.84 -4.97 -1.45
CA GLY A 49 -11.65 -6.39 -1.77
C GLY A 49 -10.35 -6.99 -1.24
N THR A 50 -9.31 -6.15 -1.02
CA THR A 50 -8.00 -6.55 -0.46
C THR A 50 -7.92 -6.41 1.06
N GLY A 51 -9.01 -6.06 1.73
CA GLY A 51 -9.09 -6.09 3.19
C GLY A 51 -9.56 -4.82 3.89
N PRO A 52 -8.84 -3.68 3.84
CA PRO A 52 -9.15 -2.50 4.63
C PRO A 52 -10.43 -1.77 4.19
N TYR A 53 -10.90 -0.84 5.02
CA TYR A 53 -11.95 0.10 4.61
C TYR A 53 -11.34 1.27 3.86
N PHE A 54 -12.06 1.80 2.86
CA PHE A 54 -11.58 2.93 2.07
C PHE A 54 -12.71 3.80 1.53
N LYS A 55 -12.32 4.99 1.07
CA LYS A 55 -13.17 5.88 0.28
C LYS A 55 -12.29 6.76 -0.60
N GLU A 56 -12.63 6.87 -1.89
CA GLU A 56 -12.08 7.94 -2.71
C GLU A 56 -12.72 9.26 -2.29
N THR A 57 -11.89 10.21 -1.86
CA THR A 57 -12.32 11.49 -1.31
C THR A 57 -12.19 12.61 -2.31
N ASP A 58 -11.24 12.50 -3.25
CA ASP A 58 -11.04 13.49 -4.29
C ASP A 58 -10.31 12.90 -5.50
N ARG A 59 -10.45 13.58 -6.63
CA ARG A 59 -9.79 13.25 -7.90
C ARG A 59 -9.54 14.53 -8.69
N SER A 60 -8.33 14.69 -9.21
CA SER A 60 -7.95 15.87 -9.97
C SER A 60 -8.77 16.00 -11.26
N PRO A 61 -9.36 17.15 -11.54
CA PRO A 61 -9.95 17.43 -12.86
C PRO A 61 -8.87 17.69 -13.93
N LEU A 62 -7.62 17.95 -13.51
CA LEU A 62 -6.51 18.13 -14.43
C LEU A 62 -6.12 16.79 -15.04
N GLN A 63 -6.07 16.73 -16.38
CA GLN A 63 -5.64 15.56 -17.13
C GLN A 63 -4.15 15.66 -17.49
N VAL A 64 -3.44 14.56 -17.35
CA VAL A 64 -2.07 14.38 -17.81
C VAL A 64 -2.02 13.32 -18.91
N LYS A 65 -1.17 13.57 -19.91
CA LYS A 65 -0.92 12.58 -20.98
C LYS A 65 0.19 11.65 -20.54
N ILE A 66 -0.08 10.36 -20.62
CA ILE A 66 0.90 9.30 -20.34
C ILE A 66 1.21 8.62 -21.67
N THR A 67 2.49 8.56 -21.97
CA THR A 67 2.99 7.80 -23.13
C THR A 67 3.51 6.46 -22.60
N ASP A 68 2.88 5.36 -23.00
CA ASP A 68 3.38 4.03 -22.64
C ASP A 68 4.61 3.72 -23.49
N THR A 69 5.79 3.76 -22.85
CA THR A 69 7.08 3.52 -23.52
C THR A 69 7.51 2.04 -23.47
N ASN A 70 6.67 1.14 -22.96
CA ASN A 70 7.01 -0.26 -22.75
C ASN A 70 6.70 -1.17 -23.96
N ASN A 71 6.27 -0.61 -25.08
CA ASN A 71 6.17 -1.37 -26.33
C ASN A 71 7.47 -1.21 -27.13
N ASP A 72 8.41 -2.14 -26.93
CA ASP A 72 9.61 -2.33 -27.75
C ASP A 72 9.30 -2.86 -29.19
N SER A 73 8.11 -2.59 -29.71
CA SER A 73 7.83 -2.89 -31.11
C SER A 73 8.05 -1.62 -31.93
N ASP A 74 9.08 -1.67 -32.74
CA ASP A 74 9.32 -0.73 -33.82
C ASP A 74 8.01 -0.36 -34.55
N ASP A 75 7.80 0.94 -34.73
CA ASP A 75 6.96 1.57 -35.75
C ASP A 75 5.42 1.59 -35.61
N THR A 76 4.85 1.48 -34.40
CA THR A 76 3.47 1.94 -34.17
C THR A 76 3.41 2.84 -32.95
N GLY A 77 3.05 4.10 -33.17
CA GLY A 77 3.08 5.18 -32.17
C GLY A 77 2.64 4.76 -30.77
N ALA A 78 3.48 5.08 -29.78
CA ALA A 78 3.22 4.80 -28.38
C ALA A 78 1.81 5.25 -27.98
N ALA A 79 1.02 4.34 -27.39
CA ALA A 79 -0.34 4.67 -26.98
C ALA A 79 -0.31 5.81 -25.95
N VAL A 80 -0.96 6.91 -26.29
CA VAL A 80 -1.12 8.05 -25.37
C VAL A 80 -2.46 7.90 -24.68
N THR A 81 -2.43 7.76 -23.35
CA THR A 81 -3.64 7.73 -22.53
C THR A 81 -3.74 9.00 -21.68
N ASN A 82 -4.97 9.50 -21.53
CA ASN A 82 -5.23 10.58 -20.58
C ASN A 82 -5.54 9.96 -19.21
N ARG A 83 -4.98 10.55 -18.18
CA ARG A 83 -5.22 10.18 -16.77
C ARG A 83 -5.45 11.44 -15.96
N ASP A 84 -6.25 11.32 -14.91
CA ASP A 84 -6.33 12.37 -13.90
C ASP A 84 -4.94 12.57 -13.28
N ALA A 85 -4.57 13.80 -12.96
CA ALA A 85 -3.24 14.08 -12.41
C ALA A 85 -3.01 13.35 -11.08
N PHE A 86 -4.06 13.21 -10.26
CA PHE A 86 -4.03 12.39 -9.04
C PHE A 86 -5.43 11.86 -8.69
N SER A 87 -5.46 10.86 -7.82
CA SER A 87 -6.61 10.48 -7.00
C SER A 87 -6.19 10.43 -5.53
N LEU A 88 -7.12 10.75 -4.63
CA LEU A 88 -6.91 10.75 -3.18
C LEU A 88 -7.94 9.85 -2.53
N ILE A 89 -7.47 8.92 -1.69
CA ILE A 89 -8.31 8.04 -0.90
C ILE A 89 -7.98 8.14 0.59
N THR A 90 -8.97 7.88 1.41
CA THR A 90 -8.80 7.55 2.83
C THR A 90 -8.85 6.04 2.98
N VAL A 91 -7.89 5.47 3.72
CA VAL A 91 -7.82 4.02 4.00
C VAL A 91 -7.73 3.81 5.51
N LEU A 92 -8.53 2.87 6.02
CA LEU A 92 -8.59 2.51 7.43
C LEU A 92 -8.37 1.01 7.59
N TYR A 93 -7.29 0.65 8.26
CA TYR A 93 -7.02 -0.71 8.72
C TYR A 93 -7.53 -0.85 10.16
N THR A 94 -8.21 -1.94 10.46
CA THR A 94 -8.88 -2.17 11.75
C THR A 94 -8.63 -3.60 12.23
N PRO A 95 -8.82 -3.96 13.51
CA PRO A 95 -8.66 -5.34 13.96
C PRO A 95 -9.52 -6.38 13.26
N ASP A 96 -10.66 -5.99 12.67
CA ASP A 96 -11.50 -6.87 11.83
C ASP A 96 -11.10 -6.87 10.35
N ALA A 97 -10.31 -5.89 9.94
CA ALA A 97 -9.76 -5.71 8.61
C ALA A 97 -8.27 -5.31 8.69
N PRO A 98 -7.42 -6.13 9.33
CA PRO A 98 -6.11 -5.68 9.75
C PRO A 98 -5.08 -5.60 8.63
N VAL A 99 -5.31 -6.26 7.51
CA VAL A 99 -4.36 -6.41 6.41
C VAL A 99 -4.91 -5.83 5.12
N GLY A 100 -4.11 -5.03 4.42
CA GLY A 100 -4.21 -4.79 3.00
C GLY A 100 -3.23 -5.71 2.29
N SER A 101 -3.77 -6.70 1.55
CA SER A 101 -2.99 -7.73 0.89
C SER A 101 -2.10 -7.17 -0.20
N PHE A 102 -1.05 -7.91 -0.56
CA PHE A 102 -0.10 -7.50 -1.58
C PHE A 102 -0.76 -7.13 -2.90
N LEU A 103 -0.59 -5.88 -3.27
CA LEU A 103 -0.92 -5.35 -4.59
C LEU A 103 0.19 -4.43 -5.07
N LYS A 104 0.32 -4.28 -6.37
CA LYS A 104 1.17 -3.26 -7.01
C LYS A 104 0.37 -2.43 -7.97
N LEU A 105 0.73 -1.16 -8.07
CA LEU A 105 0.20 -0.24 -9.08
C LEU A 105 1.27 -0.01 -10.14
N LYS A 106 0.86 0.32 -11.37
CA LYS A 106 1.78 0.91 -12.35
C LYS A 106 2.21 2.32 -11.94
N ASN A 107 1.38 2.99 -11.17
CA ASN A 107 1.49 4.36 -10.72
C ASN A 107 2.29 4.44 -9.41
N THR A 108 2.85 5.62 -9.13
CA THR A 108 3.41 5.92 -7.81
C THR A 108 2.29 6.22 -6.83
N SER A 109 2.39 5.71 -5.61
CA SER A 109 1.48 6.11 -4.52
C SER A 109 2.24 6.72 -3.35
N ILE A 110 1.66 7.78 -2.79
CA ILE A 110 2.17 8.55 -1.65
C ILE A 110 1.20 8.31 -0.50
N HIS A 111 1.72 7.89 0.64
CA HIS A 111 0.92 7.57 1.82
C HIS A 111 1.27 8.50 2.97
N ILE A 112 0.28 8.89 3.74
CA ILE A 112 0.42 9.82 4.87
C ILE A 112 -0.40 9.26 6.04
N VAL A 113 0.25 9.03 7.18
CA VAL A 113 -0.44 8.62 8.41
C VAL A 113 -1.25 9.78 8.95
N GLN A 114 -2.51 9.55 9.21
CA GLN A 114 -3.38 10.50 9.90
C GLN A 114 -3.54 10.14 11.39
N LYS A 115 -3.60 8.84 11.70
CA LYS A 115 -3.76 8.36 13.07
C LYS A 115 -3.46 6.87 13.18
N GLY A 116 -2.99 6.46 14.37
CA GLY A 116 -2.71 5.06 14.67
C GLY A 116 -1.35 4.60 14.13
N LYS A 117 -1.17 3.30 14.13
CA LYS A 117 0.14 2.68 13.88
C LYS A 117 0.00 1.41 13.04
N GLY A 118 0.95 1.19 12.15
CA GLY A 118 0.97 0.00 11.31
C GLY A 118 2.37 -0.38 10.84
N LYS A 119 2.43 -1.43 10.06
CA LYS A 119 3.65 -1.88 9.39
C LYS A 119 3.41 -1.97 7.89
N VAL A 120 4.35 -1.45 7.14
CA VAL A 120 4.39 -1.55 5.68
C VAL A 120 5.42 -2.60 5.29
N VAL A 121 5.08 -3.40 4.29
CA VAL A 121 5.98 -4.38 3.66
C VAL A 121 5.98 -4.11 2.17
N LEU A 122 7.15 -3.88 1.61
CA LEU A 122 7.38 -3.66 0.19
C LEU A 122 8.19 -4.83 -0.37
N VAL A 123 7.76 -5.37 -1.52
CA VAL A 123 8.50 -6.38 -2.26
C VAL A 123 8.83 -5.80 -3.63
N TYR A 124 10.13 -5.64 -3.88
CA TYR A 124 10.66 -5.07 -5.11
C TYR A 124 10.77 -6.13 -6.21
N PRO A 125 10.81 -5.73 -7.49
CA PRO A 125 10.94 -6.65 -8.61
C PRO A 125 12.22 -7.51 -8.58
N ASP A 126 13.27 -7.07 -7.89
CA ASP A 126 14.53 -7.80 -7.67
C ASP A 126 14.47 -8.80 -6.50
N GLY A 127 13.29 -8.95 -5.85
CA GLY A 127 13.10 -9.83 -4.69
C GLY A 127 13.55 -9.24 -3.35
N HIS A 128 14.04 -7.99 -3.34
CA HIS A 128 14.31 -7.31 -2.09
C HIS A 128 13.02 -7.05 -1.33
N VAL A 129 13.02 -7.31 -0.02
CA VAL A 129 11.90 -7.04 0.87
C VAL A 129 12.31 -5.96 1.86
N LYS A 130 11.51 -4.91 1.95
CA LYS A 130 11.68 -3.83 2.92
C LYS A 130 10.46 -3.74 3.81
N SER A 131 10.68 -3.62 5.11
CA SER A 131 9.58 -3.39 6.07
C SER A 131 9.95 -2.28 7.03
N PHE A 132 8.95 -1.51 7.45
CA PHE A 132 9.12 -0.41 8.39
C PHE A 132 7.81 -0.11 9.12
N THR A 133 7.92 0.44 10.31
CA THR A 133 6.78 0.89 11.10
C THR A 133 6.34 2.27 10.65
N VAL A 134 5.03 2.44 10.50
CA VAL A 134 4.40 3.73 10.18
C VAL A 134 3.53 4.20 11.33
N GLY A 135 3.62 5.48 11.63
CA GLY A 135 2.95 6.11 12.76
C GLY A 135 3.43 7.56 12.90
N LEU A 136 3.10 8.18 14.03
CA LEU A 136 3.43 9.58 14.30
C LEU A 136 4.51 9.75 15.37
N ASP A 137 5.00 8.65 15.96
CA ASP A 137 6.08 8.67 16.96
C ASP A 137 7.44 8.63 16.26
N TYR A 138 7.93 9.80 15.87
CA TYR A 138 9.23 9.94 15.21
C TYR A 138 10.41 9.59 16.12
N GLU A 139 10.27 9.70 17.45
CA GLU A 139 11.33 9.33 18.40
C GLU A 139 11.56 7.83 18.42
N SER A 140 10.50 7.04 18.21
CA SER A 140 10.57 5.58 18.03
C SER A 140 10.96 5.15 16.61
N GLY A 141 11.28 6.09 15.72
CA GLY A 141 11.70 5.81 14.35
C GLY A 141 10.53 5.51 13.39
N GLU A 142 9.30 5.85 13.74
CA GLU A 142 8.14 5.67 12.88
C GLU A 142 8.15 6.63 11.70
N SER A 143 7.69 6.15 10.55
CA SER A 143 7.51 6.98 9.36
C SER A 143 6.09 7.50 9.26
N SER A 144 5.93 8.83 9.25
CA SER A 144 4.61 9.47 9.08
C SER A 144 4.15 9.51 7.62
N GLN A 145 5.06 9.33 6.68
CA GLN A 145 4.77 9.31 5.24
C GLN A 145 5.78 8.46 4.48
N TRP A 146 5.32 7.85 3.38
CA TRP A 146 6.19 7.09 2.49
C TRP A 146 5.68 7.10 1.05
N VAL A 147 6.57 6.74 0.14
CA VAL A 147 6.27 6.61 -1.28
C VAL A 147 6.44 5.15 -1.69
N VAL A 148 5.49 4.63 -2.45
CA VAL A 148 5.60 3.33 -3.11
C VAL A 148 5.72 3.57 -4.61
N PRO A 149 6.87 3.26 -5.22
CA PRO A 149 7.05 3.37 -6.66
C PRO A 149 6.14 2.41 -7.43
N GLY A 150 5.81 2.78 -8.67
CA GLY A 150 5.11 1.86 -9.57
C GLY A 150 5.87 0.55 -9.77
N GLY A 151 5.15 -0.57 -9.83
CA GLY A 151 5.72 -1.91 -9.99
C GLY A 151 6.19 -2.59 -8.70
N VAL A 152 6.21 -1.90 -7.57
CA VAL A 152 6.55 -2.46 -6.26
C VAL A 152 5.29 -3.01 -5.60
N PHE A 153 5.31 -4.27 -5.16
CA PHE A 153 4.24 -4.82 -4.35
C PHE A 153 4.27 -4.18 -2.97
N LYS A 154 3.11 -3.76 -2.50
CA LYS A 154 2.92 -3.24 -1.15
C LYS A 154 1.88 -4.05 -0.41
N ALA A 155 2.13 -4.35 0.85
CA ALA A 155 1.15 -4.76 1.84
C ALA A 155 1.29 -3.86 3.06
N CYS A 156 0.20 -3.70 3.80
CA CYS A 156 0.20 -2.94 5.04
C CYS A 156 -0.71 -3.63 6.04
N PHE A 157 -0.35 -3.57 7.31
CA PHE A 157 -1.23 -4.08 8.36
C PHE A 157 -1.13 -3.18 9.60
N THR A 158 -2.25 -3.10 10.34
CA THR A 158 -2.25 -2.38 11.63
C THR A 158 -1.52 -3.20 12.70
N ILE A 159 -0.87 -2.52 13.63
CA ILE A 159 -0.22 -3.13 14.80
C ILE A 159 -0.85 -2.58 16.08
N PRO A 160 -0.71 -3.28 17.23
CA PRO A 160 -1.26 -2.81 18.51
C PRO A 160 -0.85 -1.39 18.82
N ASN A 161 -1.83 -0.54 19.10
CA ASN A 161 -1.63 0.84 19.51
C ASN A 161 -2.88 1.32 20.29
N GLU A 162 -2.73 2.34 21.12
CA GLU A 162 -3.82 2.89 21.94
C GLU A 162 -4.73 3.85 21.17
N GLU A 163 -4.28 4.26 19.97
CA GLU A 163 -5.03 5.18 19.15
C GLU A 163 -6.07 4.44 18.28
N LEU A 164 -7.22 5.04 18.12
CA LEU A 164 -8.28 4.60 17.21
C LEU A 164 -8.54 3.08 17.28
N ASP A 165 -8.56 2.50 18.48
CA ASP A 165 -8.88 1.08 18.72
C ASP A 165 -7.98 0.11 17.93
N ASN A 166 -6.66 0.25 18.04
CA ASN A 166 -5.68 -0.56 17.31
C ASN A 166 -5.78 -0.45 15.78
N SER A 167 -6.24 0.68 15.29
CA SER A 167 -6.37 0.92 13.86
C SER A 167 -5.24 1.76 13.30
N LEU A 168 -5.14 1.81 11.98
CA LEU A 168 -4.28 2.71 11.22
C LEU A 168 -5.13 3.44 10.19
N LEU A 169 -5.17 4.76 10.28
CA LEU A 169 -5.81 5.65 9.31
C LEU A 169 -4.77 6.37 8.49
N ILE A 170 -4.86 6.25 7.17
CA ILE A 170 -3.95 6.89 6.23
C ILE A 170 -4.70 7.60 5.11
N SER A 171 -4.05 8.61 4.53
CA SER A 171 -4.37 9.09 3.19
C SER A 171 -3.42 8.47 2.18
N GLU A 172 -3.93 8.11 1.01
CA GLU A 172 -3.13 7.64 -0.13
C GLU A 172 -3.44 8.50 -1.35
N VAL A 173 -2.38 9.07 -1.94
CA VAL A 173 -2.44 9.80 -3.20
C VAL A 173 -1.79 8.95 -4.28
N VAL A 174 -2.52 8.66 -5.34
CA VAL A 174 -2.01 7.92 -6.51
C VAL A 174 -1.73 8.90 -7.64
N VAL A 175 -0.53 8.83 -8.21
CA VAL A 175 -0.05 9.75 -9.27
C VAL A 175 0.60 8.97 -10.40
N PRO A 176 0.08 9.08 -11.62
CA PRO A 176 -1.21 9.63 -12.03
C PRO A 176 -2.38 8.93 -11.33
N GLY A 177 -3.58 9.53 -11.39
CA GLY A 177 -4.76 9.04 -10.69
C GLY A 177 -5.04 7.55 -10.93
N PHE A 178 -5.58 6.90 -9.91
CA PHE A 178 -5.85 5.46 -9.91
C PHE A 178 -6.77 5.05 -11.07
N ASP A 179 -6.40 3.95 -11.71
CA ASP A 179 -7.25 3.19 -12.62
C ASP A 179 -7.14 1.70 -12.25
N ILE A 180 -8.25 1.00 -12.26
CA ILE A 180 -8.31 -0.42 -11.90
C ILE A 180 -7.41 -1.29 -12.77
N GLN A 181 -7.20 -0.90 -14.03
CA GLN A 181 -6.33 -1.59 -14.97
C GLN A 181 -4.84 -1.52 -14.58
N ASP A 182 -4.48 -0.56 -13.75
CA ASP A 182 -3.11 -0.39 -13.26
C ASP A 182 -2.84 -1.15 -11.96
N CYS A 183 -3.89 -1.75 -11.37
CA CYS A 183 -3.81 -2.47 -10.09
C CYS A 183 -3.67 -3.98 -10.35
N ILE A 184 -2.60 -4.55 -9.83
CA ILE A 184 -2.31 -5.98 -9.92
C ILE A 184 -2.20 -6.53 -8.51
N THR A 185 -3.12 -7.40 -8.12
CA THR A 185 -3.03 -8.16 -6.87
C THR A 185 -2.09 -9.34 -7.07
N MET A 186 -1.32 -9.69 -6.04
CA MET A 186 -0.47 -10.88 -6.06
C MET A 186 -1.34 -12.13 -6.23
N SER A 187 -0.98 -12.98 -7.20
CA SER A 187 -1.85 -14.09 -7.63
C SER A 187 -1.87 -15.27 -6.64
N GLY A 188 -0.86 -15.36 -5.76
CA GLY A 188 -0.79 -16.43 -4.78
C GLY A 188 0.62 -16.68 -4.25
N LYS A 189 0.73 -17.74 -3.43
CA LYS A 189 1.98 -18.10 -2.76
C LYS A 189 3.11 -18.41 -3.76
N GLU A 190 2.80 -18.98 -4.89
CA GLU A 190 3.77 -19.33 -5.92
C GLU A 190 4.47 -18.09 -6.50
N GLU A 191 3.71 -17.01 -6.75
CA GLU A 191 4.29 -15.73 -7.21
C GLU A 191 5.18 -15.13 -6.13
N LEU A 192 4.74 -15.16 -4.87
CA LEU A 192 5.53 -14.65 -3.75
C LEU A 192 6.84 -15.44 -3.60
N VAL A 193 6.77 -16.78 -3.64
CA VAL A 193 7.96 -17.66 -3.57
C VAL A 193 8.93 -17.38 -4.72
N ALA A 194 8.40 -17.20 -5.93
CA ALA A 194 9.23 -16.89 -7.10
C ALA A 194 9.99 -15.56 -6.95
N LEU A 195 9.37 -14.58 -6.27
CA LEU A 195 9.99 -13.26 -6.04
C LEU A 195 11.02 -13.28 -4.90
N VAL A 196 10.67 -13.82 -3.73
CA VAL A 196 11.43 -13.61 -2.49
C VAL A 196 12.11 -14.87 -1.94
N GLY A 197 11.84 -16.01 -2.53
CA GLY A 197 12.27 -17.33 -2.05
C GLY A 197 11.35 -17.91 -0.96
N GLN A 198 11.48 -19.22 -0.73
CA GLN A 198 10.57 -20.01 0.12
C GLN A 198 10.53 -19.51 1.57
N GLU A 199 11.68 -19.22 2.16
CA GLU A 199 11.81 -18.82 3.57
C GLU A 199 11.10 -17.49 3.86
N LYS A 200 11.36 -16.46 3.04
CA LYS A 200 10.71 -15.15 3.19
C LYS A 200 9.22 -15.23 2.86
N ALA A 201 8.83 -16.01 1.85
CA ALA A 201 7.44 -16.19 1.49
C ALA A 201 6.62 -16.81 2.63
N GLU A 202 7.21 -17.72 3.41
CA GLU A 202 6.53 -18.31 4.56
C GLU A 202 6.25 -17.29 5.66
N THR A 203 7.15 -16.33 5.86
CA THR A 203 6.94 -15.22 6.81
C THR A 203 5.85 -14.26 6.34
N LEU A 204 5.70 -14.09 5.02
CA LEU A 204 4.80 -13.10 4.42
C LEU A 204 3.42 -13.64 4.03
N LYS A 205 3.16 -14.96 4.21
CA LYS A 205 1.96 -15.64 3.72
C LYS A 205 0.62 -15.04 4.17
N TYR A 206 0.59 -14.39 5.34
CA TYR A 206 -0.61 -13.76 5.89
C TYR A 206 -0.92 -12.38 5.28
N LEU A 207 -0.06 -11.91 4.36
CA LEU A 207 -0.22 -10.64 3.66
C LEU A 207 -0.71 -10.81 2.21
N MET A 208 -1.25 -11.99 1.89
CA MET A 208 -1.79 -12.31 0.57
C MET A 208 -3.32 -12.33 0.54
#